data_ee98385aaed72f7e8d224896aa3aace9
#
_entry.id   ee98385aaed72f7e8d224896aa3aace9
#
_cell.length_a   1.000
_cell.length_b   1.000
_cell.length_c   1.000
_cell.angle_alpha   90.00
_cell.angle_beta   90.00
_cell.angle_gamma   90.00
#
_symmetry.space_group_name_H-M   'P 1'
#
loop_
_entity.id
_entity.type
_entity.pdbx_description
1 polymer ?
#
loop_
_entity_poly.entity_id
_entity_poly.type
_entity_poly.pdbx_seq_one_letter_code
_entity_poly.pdbx_strand_id
1 'polypeptide(L)'
;MQSKTSEKETDSKGRTTAVEVFGILEVKTIHFVLIKTLYFCSMIHDPYTAKKVAELLIQINAIKLEPKNPFTWASGWKSPIYCDNRIALSYPTVRTFIREQFAKQIESLHGRADVIAGVATGAIGIGALVAEELNLPFVYVRPKAKGHGRKNQIEGLLESNRQVVVIEDLISTGKSSLDAIKALKEAGAEITGLMSIFDYNFSIAKKRFKKENINIHSLSDYDHLIELAIENRFILKSEAEVLRQWRAAPNKWKP
;
A
#
# COMPACT_ATOMS: atom_id res chain seq x y z
N MET A 1 -25.43 38.34 14.56
CA MET A 1 -26.26 39.44 14.02
C MET A 1 -25.32 40.43 13.34
N GLN A 2 -25.08 40.31 12.07
CA GLN A 2 -24.55 41.35 11.18
C GLN A 2 -24.88 40.93 9.74
N SER A 3 -25.82 41.68 9.15
CA SER A 3 -26.27 41.58 7.79
C SER A 3 -25.19 42.08 6.82
N LYS A 4 -24.89 41.32 5.78
CA LYS A 4 -24.18 41.81 4.60
C LYS A 4 -25.21 41.99 3.48
N THR A 5 -25.45 43.24 3.15
CA THR A 5 -26.18 43.72 2.00
C THR A 5 -25.49 43.32 0.72
N SER A 6 -26.23 42.73 -0.22
CA SER A 6 -25.82 42.49 -1.59
C SER A 6 -26.11 43.75 -2.43
N GLU A 7 -25.08 44.37 -2.97
CA GLU A 7 -25.26 45.37 -4.01
C GLU A 7 -25.59 44.70 -5.34
N LYS A 8 -26.68 45.16 -5.98
CA LYS A 8 -27.07 44.75 -7.34
C LYS A 8 -26.62 45.85 -8.29
N GLU A 9 -25.64 45.56 -9.13
CA GLU A 9 -25.41 46.37 -10.34
C GLU A 9 -26.31 45.88 -11.48
N THR A 10 -27.11 46.79 -12.02
CA THR A 10 -27.92 46.57 -13.23
C THR A 10 -27.33 47.35 -14.38
N ASP A 11 -27.25 46.74 -15.57
CA ASP A 11 -26.81 47.42 -16.79
C ASP A 11 -27.93 48.32 -17.32
N SER A 12 -27.56 49.21 -18.27
CA SER A 12 -28.47 50.23 -18.87
C SER A 12 -29.64 49.64 -19.67
N LYS A 13 -29.89 48.34 -19.64
CA LYS A 13 -30.99 47.60 -20.27
C LYS A 13 -31.77 46.65 -19.35
N GLY A 14 -31.57 46.72 -18.04
CA GLY A 14 -32.41 46.04 -17.06
C GLY A 14 -32.34 44.50 -17.08
N ARG A 15 -31.23 43.90 -17.50
CA ARG A 15 -31.04 42.44 -17.44
C ARG A 15 -29.99 42.06 -16.40
N THR A 16 -30.40 41.24 -15.46
CA THR A 16 -29.52 40.66 -14.43
C THR A 16 -28.84 39.43 -15.03
N THR A 17 -27.52 39.47 -15.22
CA THR A 17 -26.75 38.29 -15.62
C THR A 17 -26.30 37.52 -14.38
N ALA A 18 -27.01 36.45 -14.08
CA ALA A 18 -26.70 35.50 -13.00
C ALA A 18 -25.97 34.27 -13.54
N VAL A 19 -25.08 34.41 -14.52
CA VAL A 19 -24.53 33.24 -15.25
C VAL A 19 -23.05 32.95 -14.95
N GLU A 20 -22.26 33.88 -14.39
CA GLU A 20 -20.81 33.61 -14.24
C GLU A 20 -20.36 33.02 -12.91
N VAL A 21 -21.18 33.05 -11.87
CA VAL A 21 -20.76 32.52 -10.54
C VAL A 21 -21.00 31.01 -10.42
N PHE A 22 -21.94 30.44 -11.17
CA PHE A 22 -22.23 29.00 -11.14
C PHE A 22 -21.17 28.15 -11.88
N GLY A 23 -20.59 28.65 -12.96
CA GLY A 23 -19.59 27.90 -13.74
C GLY A 23 -18.28 27.65 -12.99
N ILE A 24 -17.82 28.60 -12.19
CA ILE A 24 -16.52 28.50 -11.48
C ILE A 24 -16.64 27.57 -10.25
N LEU A 25 -17.79 27.52 -9.62
CA LEU A 25 -18.05 26.61 -8.47
C LEU A 25 -18.20 25.16 -8.92
N GLU A 26 -18.86 24.90 -10.05
CA GLU A 26 -18.99 23.55 -10.60
C GLU A 26 -17.64 22.97 -11.07
N VAL A 27 -16.82 23.74 -11.76
CA VAL A 27 -15.50 23.29 -12.23
C VAL A 27 -14.56 23.00 -11.05
N LYS A 28 -14.58 23.80 -9.99
CA LYS A 28 -13.77 23.56 -8.79
C LYS A 28 -14.28 22.34 -8.01
N THR A 29 -15.60 22.14 -7.93
CA THR A 29 -16.20 21.00 -7.24
C THR A 29 -15.95 19.71 -8.02
N ILE A 30 -16.09 19.72 -9.34
CA ILE A 30 -15.77 18.56 -10.21
C ILE A 30 -14.28 18.23 -10.14
N HIS A 31 -13.40 19.22 -10.17
CA HIS A 31 -11.94 19.02 -10.03
C HIS A 31 -11.58 18.46 -8.67
N PHE A 32 -12.19 18.94 -7.59
CA PHE A 32 -11.95 18.44 -6.23
C PHE A 32 -12.52 17.03 -6.02
N VAL A 33 -13.67 16.71 -6.62
CA VAL A 33 -14.27 15.37 -6.61
C VAL A 33 -13.45 14.40 -7.46
N LEU A 34 -13.00 14.81 -8.67
CA LEU A 34 -12.12 14.01 -9.52
C LEU A 34 -10.76 13.74 -8.85
N ILE A 35 -10.15 14.74 -8.22
CA ILE A 35 -8.91 14.57 -7.46
C ILE A 35 -9.15 13.62 -6.28
N LYS A 36 -10.21 13.80 -5.49
CA LYS A 36 -10.56 12.85 -4.42
C LYS A 36 -10.84 11.44 -4.95
N THR A 37 -11.54 11.30 -6.08
CA THR A 37 -11.85 9.99 -6.68
C THR A 37 -10.59 9.31 -7.25
N LEU A 38 -9.65 10.07 -7.81
CA LEU A 38 -8.36 9.56 -8.26
C LEU A 38 -7.46 9.15 -7.08
N TYR A 39 -7.45 9.92 -5.98
CA TYR A 39 -6.74 9.54 -4.75
C TYR A 39 -7.35 8.30 -4.07
N PHE A 40 -8.66 8.08 -4.17
CA PHE A 40 -9.33 6.91 -3.59
C PHE A 40 -9.03 5.59 -4.34
N CYS A 41 -8.40 5.66 -5.51
CA CYS A 41 -8.05 4.47 -6.31
C CYS A 41 -6.54 4.15 -6.29
N SER A 42 -5.71 4.98 -5.66
CA SER A 42 -4.28 4.73 -5.50
C SER A 42 -4.03 3.92 -4.23
N MET A 43 -3.27 2.81 -4.36
CA MET A 43 -2.77 2.04 -3.20
C MET A 43 -1.62 2.76 -2.48
N ILE A 44 -1.08 3.81 -3.09
CA ILE A 44 -0.08 4.69 -2.51
C ILE A 44 -0.76 5.94 -1.95
N HIS A 45 -0.59 6.15 -0.65
CA HIS A 45 -1.13 7.30 0.06
C HIS A 45 -0.22 8.54 -0.07
N ASP A 46 1.08 8.34 0.01
CA ASP A 46 2.08 9.40 -0.05
C ASP A 46 3.16 9.08 -1.09
N PRO A 47 3.15 9.76 -2.26
CA PRO A 47 4.13 9.54 -3.32
C PRO A 47 5.59 9.86 -2.90
N TYR A 48 5.79 10.80 -1.97
CA TYR A 48 7.13 11.08 -1.45
C TYR A 48 7.68 9.88 -0.65
N THR A 49 6.88 9.35 0.27
CA THR A 49 7.22 8.12 0.99
C THR A 49 7.47 6.98 0.02
N ALA A 50 6.66 6.83 -1.03
CA ALA A 50 6.80 5.74 -1.99
C ALA A 50 8.15 5.77 -2.72
N LYS A 51 8.58 6.94 -3.21
CA LYS A 51 9.90 7.11 -3.82
C LYS A 51 11.02 6.88 -2.81
N LYS A 52 10.88 7.41 -1.59
CA LYS A 52 11.92 7.25 -0.55
C LYS A 52 12.09 5.81 -0.09
N VAL A 53 11.02 5.07 0.09
CA VAL A 53 11.07 3.64 0.41
C VAL A 53 11.71 2.85 -0.73
N ALA A 54 11.33 3.11 -2.00
CA ALA A 54 11.95 2.47 -3.15
C ALA A 54 13.47 2.72 -3.20
N GLU A 55 13.89 3.96 -2.98
CA GLU A 55 15.31 4.34 -2.93
C GLU A 55 16.07 3.55 -1.85
N LEU A 56 15.55 3.54 -0.62
CA LEU A 56 16.17 2.85 0.50
C LEU A 56 16.27 1.33 0.24
N LEU A 57 15.23 0.71 -0.32
CA LEU A 57 15.23 -0.72 -0.62
C LEU A 57 16.25 -1.10 -1.71
N ILE A 58 16.46 -0.24 -2.72
CA ILE A 58 17.54 -0.43 -3.71
C ILE A 58 18.91 -0.27 -3.03
N GLN A 59 19.11 0.78 -2.24
CA GLN A 59 20.40 1.08 -1.60
C GLN A 59 20.92 -0.06 -0.72
N ILE A 60 20.01 -0.74 0.01
CA ILE A 60 20.36 -1.88 0.86
C ILE A 60 20.34 -3.23 0.12
N ASN A 61 20.17 -3.24 -1.20
CA ASN A 61 20.00 -4.43 -2.03
C ASN A 61 18.83 -5.34 -1.62
N ALA A 62 17.82 -4.82 -0.94
CA ALA A 62 16.54 -5.50 -0.69
C ALA A 62 15.76 -5.68 -2.00
N ILE A 63 15.87 -4.71 -2.92
CA ILE A 63 15.37 -4.81 -4.28
C ILE A 63 16.55 -4.80 -5.27
N LYS A 64 16.54 -5.73 -6.23
CA LYS A 64 17.49 -5.83 -7.31
C LYS A 64 16.77 -5.88 -8.65
N LEU A 65 17.24 -5.09 -9.60
CA LEU A 65 16.72 -5.02 -10.98
C LEU A 65 17.77 -5.58 -11.94
N GLU A 66 17.45 -6.71 -12.59
CA GLU A 66 18.34 -7.44 -13.50
C GLU A 66 17.60 -7.83 -14.79
N PRO A 67 17.23 -6.86 -15.63
CA PRO A 67 16.46 -7.13 -16.84
C PRO A 67 17.18 -7.96 -17.88
N LYS A 68 18.53 -7.95 -17.90
CA LYS A 68 19.36 -8.75 -18.81
C LYS A 68 19.62 -10.16 -18.30
N ASN A 69 19.70 -10.34 -16.97
CA ASN A 69 20.00 -11.61 -16.31
C ASN A 69 18.93 -11.95 -15.27
N PRO A 70 17.70 -12.31 -15.70
CA PRO A 70 16.58 -12.42 -14.81
C PRO A 70 16.73 -13.57 -13.80
N PHE A 71 16.20 -13.32 -12.61
CA PHE A 71 16.11 -14.29 -11.52
C PHE A 71 15.12 -15.40 -11.86
N THR A 72 15.25 -16.53 -11.15
CA THR A 72 14.22 -17.57 -11.13
C THR A 72 13.62 -17.61 -9.73
N TRP A 73 12.33 -17.29 -9.61
CA TRP A 73 11.61 -17.35 -8.36
C TRP A 73 11.34 -18.80 -7.93
N ALA A 74 11.02 -19.00 -6.65
CA ALA A 74 10.64 -20.31 -6.12
C ALA A 74 9.42 -20.94 -6.83
N SER A 75 8.56 -20.11 -7.43
CA SER A 75 7.44 -20.54 -8.28
C SER A 75 7.87 -21.06 -9.65
N GLY A 76 9.16 -20.97 -10.00
CA GLY A 76 9.70 -21.27 -11.34
C GLY A 76 9.56 -20.10 -12.34
N TRP A 77 8.94 -19.00 -11.98
CA TRP A 77 8.82 -17.85 -12.87
C TRP A 77 10.16 -17.14 -13.06
N LYS A 78 10.42 -16.72 -14.28
CA LYS A 78 11.52 -15.79 -14.58
C LYS A 78 11.10 -14.38 -14.22
N SER A 79 11.99 -13.62 -13.60
CA SER A 79 11.71 -12.26 -13.13
C SER A 79 12.93 -11.35 -13.28
N PRO A 80 12.77 -10.16 -13.88
CA PRO A 80 13.84 -9.15 -13.94
C PRO A 80 14.01 -8.39 -12.62
N ILE A 81 13.22 -8.73 -11.59
CA ILE A 81 13.28 -8.13 -10.26
C ILE A 81 13.31 -9.21 -9.20
N TYR A 82 14.09 -8.97 -8.16
CA TYR A 82 14.09 -9.70 -6.90
C TYR A 82 13.83 -8.73 -5.75
N CYS A 83 12.96 -9.11 -4.83
CA CYS A 83 12.63 -8.30 -3.66
C CYS A 83 12.63 -9.17 -2.40
N ASP A 84 13.41 -8.75 -1.40
CA ASP A 84 13.44 -9.33 -0.05
C ASP A 84 13.44 -8.19 0.99
N ASN A 85 12.26 -7.74 1.37
CA ASN A 85 12.11 -6.62 2.29
C ASN A 85 12.56 -6.93 3.72
N ARG A 86 12.78 -8.21 4.06
CA ARG A 86 13.31 -8.64 5.38
C ARG A 86 14.72 -8.11 5.63
N ILE A 87 15.47 -7.84 4.56
CA ILE A 87 16.80 -7.23 4.63
C ILE A 87 16.74 -5.87 5.35
N ALA A 88 15.63 -5.13 5.24
CA ALA A 88 15.46 -3.85 5.92
C ALA A 88 15.59 -3.95 7.45
N LEU A 89 15.28 -5.10 8.05
CA LEU A 89 15.41 -5.32 9.49
C LEU A 89 16.86 -5.21 9.97
N SER A 90 17.84 -5.49 9.11
CA SER A 90 19.26 -5.41 9.41
C SER A 90 19.84 -3.99 9.32
N TYR A 91 19.07 -3.03 8.81
CA TYR A 91 19.48 -1.63 8.64
C TYR A 91 18.65 -0.71 9.56
N PRO A 92 19.17 -0.33 10.75
CA PRO A 92 18.41 0.43 11.74
C PRO A 92 17.73 1.68 11.19
N THR A 93 18.43 2.49 10.41
CA THR A 93 17.87 3.72 9.82
C THR A 93 16.72 3.43 8.86
N VAL A 94 16.85 2.38 8.03
CA VAL A 94 15.82 1.99 7.05
C VAL A 94 14.58 1.43 7.75
N ARG A 95 14.78 0.49 8.69
CA ARG A 95 13.64 -0.08 9.42
C ARG A 95 12.91 0.95 10.28
N THR A 96 13.64 1.91 10.88
CA THR A 96 13.03 3.03 11.63
C THR A 96 12.16 3.88 10.71
N PHE A 97 12.69 4.29 9.56
CA PHE A 97 11.91 5.06 8.58
C PHE A 97 10.64 4.31 8.14
N ILE A 98 10.76 3.02 7.78
CA ILE A 98 9.61 2.19 7.37
C ILE A 98 8.58 2.11 8.50
N ARG A 99 9.00 1.84 9.74
CA ARG A 99 8.15 1.77 10.93
C ARG A 99 7.35 3.07 11.12
N GLU A 100 8.04 4.20 11.11
CA GLU A 100 7.44 5.53 11.30
C GLU A 100 6.44 5.86 10.18
N GLN A 101 6.75 5.51 8.92
CA GLN A 101 5.82 5.73 7.81
C GLN A 101 4.59 4.83 7.92
N PHE A 102 4.72 3.58 8.37
CA PHE A 102 3.57 2.74 8.67
C PHE A 102 2.70 3.36 9.75
N ALA A 103 3.27 3.73 10.90
CA ALA A 103 2.53 4.30 12.02
C ALA A 103 1.74 5.55 11.58
N LYS A 104 2.41 6.50 10.94
CA LYS A 104 1.80 7.73 10.43
C LYS A 104 0.65 7.46 9.45
N GLN A 105 0.83 6.53 8.51
CA GLN A 105 -0.19 6.25 7.52
C GLN A 105 -1.34 5.40 8.08
N ILE A 106 -1.10 4.52 9.05
CA ILE A 106 -2.15 3.78 9.77
C ILE A 106 -3.10 4.76 10.45
N GLU A 107 -2.56 5.71 11.23
CA GLU A 107 -3.38 6.72 11.91
C GLU A 107 -4.20 7.56 10.93
N SER A 108 -3.61 7.94 9.79
CA SER A 108 -4.28 8.75 8.76
C SER A 108 -5.37 8.00 7.99
N LEU A 109 -5.15 6.72 7.64
CA LEU A 109 -5.99 5.95 6.73
C LEU A 109 -7.01 5.06 7.43
N HIS A 110 -6.64 4.53 8.59
CA HIS A 110 -7.43 3.51 9.30
C HIS A 110 -7.92 4.00 10.66
N GLY A 111 -7.53 5.21 11.08
CA GLY A 111 -7.86 5.75 12.39
C GLY A 111 -7.21 4.92 13.52
N ARG A 112 -7.95 4.72 14.60
CA ARG A 112 -7.44 3.98 15.75
C ARG A 112 -7.62 2.48 15.52
N ALA A 113 -6.52 1.75 15.33
CA ALA A 113 -6.49 0.30 15.41
C ALA A 113 -6.43 -0.15 16.88
N ASP A 114 -6.95 -1.35 17.18
CA ASP A 114 -6.80 -1.98 18.50
C ASP A 114 -5.60 -2.95 18.53
N VAL A 115 -5.28 -3.57 17.38
CA VAL A 115 -4.24 -4.60 17.27
C VAL A 115 -3.54 -4.49 15.91
N ILE A 116 -2.24 -4.70 15.89
CA ILE A 116 -1.45 -4.89 14.68
C ILE A 116 -1.23 -6.39 14.45
N ALA A 117 -1.48 -6.88 13.23
CA ALA A 117 -1.28 -8.27 12.87
C ALA A 117 -0.25 -8.42 11.74
N GLY A 118 0.88 -9.06 12.00
CA GLY A 118 1.89 -9.34 10.98
C GLY A 118 1.61 -10.63 10.20
N VAL A 119 1.76 -10.62 8.88
CA VAL A 119 1.71 -11.85 8.07
C VAL A 119 3.06 -12.57 8.14
N ALA A 120 3.06 -13.77 8.69
CA ALA A 120 4.31 -14.52 8.81
C ALA A 120 4.76 -15.04 7.42
N THR A 121 6.07 -15.03 7.17
CA THR A 121 7.16 -14.77 8.11
C THR A 121 7.70 -13.34 7.95
N GLY A 122 7.56 -12.74 6.75
CA GLY A 122 8.23 -11.51 6.36
C GLY A 122 7.84 -10.30 7.21
N ALA A 123 6.57 -10.22 7.59
CA ALA A 123 6.05 -9.06 8.33
C ALA A 123 6.04 -9.23 9.86
N ILE A 124 6.59 -10.31 10.42
CA ILE A 124 6.65 -10.46 11.88
C ILE A 124 7.49 -9.33 12.50
N GLY A 125 8.73 -9.16 12.02
CA GLY A 125 9.66 -8.20 12.61
C GLY A 125 9.17 -6.75 12.44
N ILE A 126 8.81 -6.36 11.23
CA ILE A 126 8.35 -5.00 10.98
C ILE A 126 6.98 -4.72 11.63
N GLY A 127 6.07 -5.69 11.64
CA GLY A 127 4.78 -5.56 12.31
C GLY A 127 4.90 -5.36 13.82
N ALA A 128 5.83 -6.07 14.47
CA ALA A 128 6.12 -5.87 15.90
C ALA A 128 6.67 -4.46 16.18
N LEU A 129 7.58 -3.97 15.33
CA LEU A 129 8.11 -2.60 15.45
C LEU A 129 7.03 -1.53 15.23
N VAL A 130 6.10 -1.75 14.30
CA VAL A 130 4.96 -0.85 14.07
C VAL A 130 4.01 -0.85 15.26
N ALA A 131 3.73 -2.03 15.84
CA ALA A 131 2.90 -2.13 17.04
C ALA A 131 3.53 -1.41 18.23
N GLU A 132 4.86 -1.53 18.41
CA GLU A 132 5.63 -0.79 19.42
C GLU A 132 5.50 0.72 19.22
N GLU A 133 5.69 1.22 17.99
CA GLU A 133 5.57 2.65 17.67
C GLU A 133 4.19 3.22 17.98
N LEU A 134 3.14 2.44 17.72
CA LEU A 134 1.74 2.81 17.99
C LEU A 134 1.29 2.50 19.41
N ASN A 135 2.15 1.87 20.24
CA ASN A 135 1.82 1.37 21.58
C ASN A 135 0.57 0.47 21.57
N LEU A 136 0.51 -0.48 20.61
CA LEU A 136 -0.60 -1.40 20.39
C LEU A 136 -0.19 -2.87 20.60
N PRO A 137 -1.12 -3.76 21.00
CA PRO A 137 -0.91 -5.20 20.98
C PRO A 137 -0.49 -5.70 19.58
N PHE A 138 0.36 -6.74 19.57
CA PHE A 138 0.82 -7.40 18.36
C PHE A 138 0.46 -8.87 18.34
N VAL A 139 -0.03 -9.34 17.19
CA VAL A 139 -0.19 -10.75 16.86
C VAL A 139 0.45 -11.03 15.50
N TYR A 140 0.77 -12.30 15.19
CA TYR A 140 1.13 -12.66 13.83
C TYR A 140 0.41 -13.91 13.36
N VAL A 141 0.20 -14.01 12.04
CA VAL A 141 -0.57 -15.09 11.44
C VAL A 141 0.36 -15.98 10.63
N ARG A 142 0.41 -17.26 11.01
CA ARG A 142 1.24 -18.29 10.34
C ARG A 142 0.59 -18.72 9.01
N PRO A 143 1.39 -19.17 8.03
CA PRO A 143 0.88 -19.70 6.77
C PRO A 143 -0.02 -20.93 6.94
N LYS A 144 0.23 -21.73 8.00
CA LYS A 144 -0.53 -22.95 8.34
C LYS A 144 -0.72 -23.06 9.85
N ALA A 145 -1.83 -23.62 10.26
CA ALA A 145 -2.08 -23.99 11.66
C ALA A 145 -1.03 -25.02 12.17
N LYS A 146 -0.82 -25.05 13.49
CA LYS A 146 0.04 -26.06 14.12
C LYS A 146 -0.56 -27.46 13.93
N GLY A 147 0.29 -28.44 13.62
CA GLY A 147 -0.12 -29.85 13.48
C GLY A 147 -0.52 -30.51 14.80
N HIS A 148 -0.07 -29.99 15.95
CA HIS A 148 -0.30 -30.51 17.29
C HIS A 148 -0.71 -29.39 18.26
N GLY A 149 -1.53 -29.69 19.24
CA GLY A 149 -2.04 -28.76 20.25
C GLY A 149 -3.25 -27.96 19.78
N ARG A 150 -3.40 -26.72 20.26
CA ARG A 150 -4.42 -25.80 19.73
C ARG A 150 -4.12 -25.56 18.24
N LYS A 151 -5.05 -25.93 17.35
CA LYS A 151 -4.96 -25.72 15.90
C LYS A 151 -5.04 -24.22 15.57
N ASN A 152 -4.23 -23.42 16.25
CA ASN A 152 -4.24 -21.97 16.12
C ASN A 152 -3.23 -21.53 15.06
N GLN A 153 -3.69 -20.70 14.16
CA GLN A 153 -2.86 -20.06 13.13
C GLN A 153 -2.35 -18.69 13.58
N ILE A 154 -3.00 -18.08 14.58
CA ILE A 154 -2.66 -16.78 15.15
C ILE A 154 -1.80 -17.01 16.40
N GLU A 155 -0.68 -16.35 16.47
CA GLU A 155 0.20 -16.33 17.64
C GLU A 155 0.10 -14.98 18.34
N GLY A 156 -0.04 -15.01 19.66
CA GLY A 156 -0.42 -13.89 20.52
C GLY A 156 -1.86 -14.00 20.99
N LEU A 157 -2.32 -12.99 21.70
CA LEU A 157 -3.71 -12.90 22.19
C LEU A 157 -4.51 -11.96 21.28
N LEU A 158 -5.53 -12.49 20.64
CA LEU A 158 -6.49 -11.71 19.85
C LEU A 158 -7.88 -11.94 20.43
N GLU A 159 -8.47 -10.88 20.97
CA GLU A 159 -9.87 -10.88 21.43
C GLU A 159 -10.81 -10.63 20.25
N SER A 160 -12.04 -11.15 20.33
CA SER A 160 -13.07 -10.91 19.32
C SER A 160 -13.47 -9.42 19.27
N ASN A 161 -13.96 -8.97 18.10
CA ASN A 161 -14.43 -7.61 17.83
C ASN A 161 -13.33 -6.54 17.96
N ARG A 162 -12.04 -6.92 17.87
CA ARG A 162 -10.95 -5.96 17.79
C ARG A 162 -10.74 -5.47 16.36
N GLN A 163 -10.49 -4.17 16.23
CA GLN A 163 -10.13 -3.56 14.96
C GLN A 163 -8.65 -3.82 14.65
N VAL A 164 -8.40 -4.54 13.57
CA VAL A 164 -7.07 -5.03 13.21
C VAL A 164 -6.59 -4.41 11.92
N VAL A 165 -5.39 -3.81 11.96
CA VAL A 165 -4.61 -3.47 10.77
C VAL A 165 -3.60 -4.59 10.51
N VAL A 166 -3.61 -5.12 9.29
CA VAL A 166 -2.71 -6.19 8.86
C VAL A 166 -1.47 -5.60 8.20
N ILE A 167 -0.29 -6.08 8.60
CA ILE A 167 1.00 -5.67 8.02
C ILE A 167 1.57 -6.82 7.20
N GLU A 168 2.00 -6.50 5.98
CA GLU A 168 2.69 -7.40 5.05
C GLU A 168 4.05 -6.81 4.66
N ASP A 169 5.03 -7.62 4.35
CA ASP A 169 6.30 -7.14 3.82
C ASP A 169 6.23 -6.90 2.30
N LEU A 170 5.55 -7.79 1.59
CA LEU A 170 5.51 -7.79 0.13
C LEU A 170 4.20 -8.35 -0.42
N ILE A 171 3.48 -7.55 -1.18
CA ILE A 171 2.31 -8.01 -1.94
C ILE A 171 2.75 -8.41 -3.36
N SER A 172 2.55 -9.68 -3.69
CA SER A 172 2.67 -10.24 -5.03
C SER A 172 1.27 -10.58 -5.57
N THR A 173 0.79 -11.80 -5.37
CA THR A 173 -0.56 -12.20 -5.79
C THR A 173 -1.64 -11.94 -4.75
N GLY A 174 -1.27 -11.50 -3.55
CA GLY A 174 -2.15 -11.24 -2.42
C GLY A 174 -2.71 -12.49 -1.73
N LYS A 175 -2.23 -13.69 -2.10
CA LYS A 175 -2.78 -14.93 -1.54
C LYS A 175 -2.47 -15.09 -0.06
N SER A 176 -1.20 -14.94 0.34
CA SER A 176 -0.77 -15.05 1.75
C SER A 176 -1.51 -14.08 2.65
N SER A 177 -1.59 -12.83 2.23
CA SER A 177 -2.26 -11.78 2.97
C SER A 177 -3.76 -12.08 3.17
N LEU A 178 -4.45 -12.57 2.12
CA LEU A 178 -5.87 -12.94 2.21
C LEU A 178 -6.09 -14.18 3.05
N ASP A 179 -5.21 -15.18 2.99
CA ASP A 179 -5.27 -16.37 3.86
C ASP A 179 -5.11 -15.95 5.34
N ALA A 180 -4.22 -14.98 5.64
CA ALA A 180 -4.05 -14.43 6.97
C ALA A 180 -5.28 -13.64 7.44
N ILE A 181 -5.82 -12.76 6.59
CA ILE A 181 -7.05 -12.01 6.87
C ILE A 181 -8.22 -12.95 7.17
N LYS A 182 -8.36 -14.02 6.40
CA LYS A 182 -9.39 -15.03 6.64
C LYS A 182 -9.27 -15.65 8.04
N ALA A 183 -8.07 -16.04 8.46
CA ALA A 183 -7.83 -16.59 9.79
C ALA A 183 -8.16 -15.59 10.92
N LEU A 184 -7.83 -14.29 10.71
CA LEU A 184 -8.17 -13.22 11.66
C LEU A 184 -9.69 -13.01 11.76
N LYS A 185 -10.41 -13.00 10.63
CA LYS A 185 -11.88 -12.90 10.61
C LYS A 185 -12.54 -14.11 11.27
N GLU A 186 -12.03 -15.32 11.05
CA GLU A 186 -12.51 -16.55 11.71
C GLU A 186 -12.29 -16.52 13.23
N ALA A 187 -11.29 -15.76 13.70
CA ALA A 187 -11.07 -15.51 15.13
C ALA A 187 -11.92 -14.35 15.69
N GLY A 188 -12.79 -13.75 14.87
CA GLY A 188 -13.69 -12.67 15.27
C GLY A 188 -13.11 -11.25 15.16
N ALA A 189 -11.99 -11.06 14.46
CA ALA A 189 -11.42 -9.73 14.24
C ALA A 189 -12.16 -8.94 13.16
N GLU A 190 -12.21 -7.62 13.33
CA GLU A 190 -12.66 -6.66 12.33
C GLU A 190 -11.46 -6.10 11.58
N ILE A 191 -11.33 -6.42 10.29
CA ILE A 191 -10.18 -5.95 9.50
C ILE A 191 -10.46 -4.56 8.95
N THR A 192 -9.72 -3.56 9.43
CA THR A 192 -9.83 -2.17 8.99
C THR A 192 -9.03 -1.90 7.72
N GLY A 193 -7.93 -2.63 7.50
CA GLY A 193 -7.13 -2.56 6.30
C GLY A 193 -5.90 -3.44 6.33
N LEU A 194 -5.20 -3.45 5.19
CA LEU A 194 -3.91 -4.10 5.02
C LEU A 194 -2.91 -3.07 4.49
N MET A 195 -1.73 -3.04 5.09
CA MET A 195 -0.63 -2.21 4.61
C MET A 195 0.61 -3.06 4.33
N SER A 196 1.36 -2.72 3.28
CA SER A 196 2.61 -3.40 2.94
C SER A 196 3.78 -2.45 2.76
N ILE A 197 5.01 -2.97 2.89
CA ILE A 197 6.21 -2.19 2.54
C ILE A 197 6.21 -1.94 1.03
N PHE A 198 5.95 -3.01 0.25
CA PHE A 198 6.04 -2.96 -1.21
C PHE A 198 4.94 -3.79 -1.88
N ASP A 199 4.41 -3.31 -3.01
CA ASP A 199 3.46 -4.04 -3.87
C ASP A 199 3.94 -4.08 -5.32
N TYR A 200 3.94 -5.25 -5.93
CA TYR A 200 4.18 -5.42 -7.37
C TYR A 200 3.07 -4.84 -8.26
N ASN A 201 1.97 -4.41 -7.70
CA ASN A 201 0.81 -3.88 -8.42
C ASN A 201 0.21 -4.87 -9.45
N PHE A 202 0.30 -6.19 -9.18
CA PHE A 202 -0.29 -7.17 -10.08
C PHE A 202 -1.82 -7.06 -10.11
N SER A 203 -2.39 -7.10 -11.31
CA SER A 203 -3.84 -7.03 -11.51
C SER A 203 -4.63 -8.14 -10.77
N ILE A 204 -4.01 -9.31 -10.58
CA ILE A 204 -4.60 -10.42 -9.85
C ILE A 204 -4.76 -10.10 -8.36
N ALA A 205 -3.78 -9.41 -7.74
CA ALA A 205 -3.87 -8.98 -6.35
C ALA A 205 -5.01 -7.97 -6.18
N LYS A 206 -5.02 -6.92 -7.01
CA LYS A 206 -6.10 -5.90 -7.00
C LYS A 206 -7.50 -6.51 -7.11
N LYS A 207 -7.69 -7.45 -8.04
CA LYS A 207 -8.99 -8.15 -8.21
C LYS A 207 -9.37 -8.97 -6.97
N ARG A 208 -8.42 -9.66 -6.35
CA ARG A 208 -8.65 -10.47 -5.14
C ARG A 208 -9.05 -9.61 -3.96
N PHE A 209 -8.29 -8.57 -3.64
CA PHE A 209 -8.58 -7.67 -2.53
C PHE A 209 -9.93 -6.95 -2.72
N LYS A 210 -10.21 -6.49 -3.95
CA LYS A 210 -11.51 -5.89 -4.29
C LYS A 210 -12.67 -6.86 -4.05
N LYS A 211 -12.51 -8.13 -4.44
CA LYS A 211 -13.54 -9.17 -4.23
C LYS A 211 -13.83 -9.39 -2.73
N GLU A 212 -12.82 -9.36 -1.90
CA GLU A 212 -12.93 -9.56 -0.45
C GLU A 212 -13.24 -8.26 0.32
N ASN A 213 -13.43 -7.14 -0.41
CA ASN A 213 -13.68 -5.81 0.15
C ASN A 213 -12.62 -5.40 1.19
N ILE A 214 -11.34 -5.62 0.87
CA ILE A 214 -10.20 -5.25 1.71
C ILE A 214 -9.54 -4.00 1.15
N ASN A 215 -9.45 -2.97 2.00
CA ASN A 215 -8.67 -1.78 1.71
C ASN A 215 -7.18 -2.09 1.84
N ILE A 216 -6.41 -1.83 0.78
CA ILE A 216 -4.97 -2.05 0.79
C ILE A 216 -4.22 -0.76 0.48
N HIS A 217 -3.14 -0.53 1.23
CA HIS A 217 -2.20 0.55 0.98
C HIS A 217 -0.78 0.00 1.07
N SER A 218 0.14 0.63 0.35
CA SER A 218 1.54 0.25 0.37
C SER A 218 2.42 1.48 0.54
N LEU A 219 3.52 1.34 1.27
CA LEU A 219 4.48 2.44 1.42
C LEU A 219 5.19 2.74 0.10
N SER A 220 5.43 1.68 -0.71
CA SER A 220 5.99 1.82 -2.06
C SER A 220 5.41 0.76 -2.99
N ASP A 221 5.57 0.97 -4.28
CA ASP A 221 5.11 0.03 -5.30
C ASP A 221 6.03 -0.02 -6.53
N TYR A 222 5.68 -0.93 -7.43
CA TYR A 222 6.44 -1.18 -8.64
C TYR A 222 6.53 0.03 -9.56
N ASP A 223 5.51 0.86 -9.65
CA ASP A 223 5.48 2.00 -10.56
C ASP A 223 6.45 3.08 -10.07
N HIS A 224 6.40 3.45 -8.79
CA HIS A 224 7.34 4.40 -8.16
C HIS A 224 8.78 3.89 -8.17
N LEU A 225 8.98 2.56 -7.98
CA LEU A 225 10.30 1.95 -8.08
C LEU A 225 10.89 2.13 -9.49
N ILE A 226 10.13 1.85 -10.55
CA ILE A 226 10.63 1.94 -11.93
C ILE A 226 10.89 3.40 -12.33
N GLU A 227 10.02 4.33 -11.93
CA GLU A 227 10.24 5.76 -12.13
C GLU A 227 11.54 6.22 -11.48
N LEU A 228 11.73 5.91 -10.19
CA LEU A 228 12.95 6.23 -9.45
C LEU A 228 14.21 5.61 -10.11
N ALA A 229 14.11 4.33 -10.51
CA ALA A 229 15.23 3.63 -11.12
C ALA A 229 15.68 4.25 -12.45
N ILE A 230 14.74 4.81 -13.23
CA ILE A 230 15.05 5.58 -14.44
C ILE A 230 15.66 6.94 -14.09
N GLU A 231 15.04 7.69 -13.15
CA GLU A 231 15.49 9.01 -12.71
C GLU A 231 16.94 8.98 -12.20
N ASN A 232 17.27 7.95 -11.40
CA ASN A 232 18.60 7.77 -10.81
C ASN A 232 19.57 6.94 -11.67
N ARG A 233 19.18 6.60 -12.90
CA ARG A 233 19.99 5.83 -13.86
C ARG A 233 20.43 4.45 -13.34
N PHE A 234 19.67 3.83 -12.46
CA PHE A 234 19.87 2.43 -12.06
C PHE A 234 19.54 1.47 -13.20
N ILE A 235 18.63 1.86 -14.09
CA ILE A 235 18.27 1.18 -15.32
C ILE A 235 18.16 2.17 -16.49
N LEU A 236 18.32 1.64 -17.72
CA LEU A 236 18.06 2.41 -18.93
C LEU A 236 16.55 2.46 -19.22
N LYS A 237 16.10 3.47 -19.98
CA LYS A 237 14.69 3.56 -20.41
C LYS A 237 14.24 2.33 -21.22
N SER A 238 15.13 1.75 -22.03
CA SER A 238 14.87 0.51 -22.77
C SER A 238 14.66 -0.69 -21.86
N GLU A 239 15.38 -0.76 -20.74
CA GLU A 239 15.26 -1.82 -19.75
C GLU A 239 13.97 -1.70 -18.95
N ALA A 240 13.49 -0.47 -18.72
CA ALA A 240 12.19 -0.23 -18.07
C ALA A 240 11.03 -0.82 -18.87
N GLU A 241 11.12 -0.87 -20.19
CA GLU A 241 10.09 -1.51 -21.02
C GLU A 241 10.02 -3.03 -20.76
N VAL A 242 11.15 -3.70 -20.64
CA VAL A 242 11.23 -5.12 -20.27
C VAL A 242 10.55 -5.37 -18.92
N LEU A 243 10.82 -4.50 -17.94
CA LEU A 243 10.21 -4.57 -16.62
C LEU A 243 8.68 -4.38 -16.66
N ARG A 244 8.18 -3.45 -17.48
CA ARG A 244 6.72 -3.25 -17.65
C ARG A 244 6.04 -4.44 -18.32
N GLN A 245 6.66 -5.00 -19.35
CA GLN A 245 6.17 -6.20 -20.03
C GLN A 245 6.10 -7.40 -19.09
N TRP A 246 7.13 -7.60 -18.27
CA TRP A 246 7.11 -8.62 -17.24
C TRP A 246 5.94 -8.43 -16.27
N ARG A 247 5.75 -7.23 -15.73
CA ARG A 247 4.67 -6.95 -14.76
C ARG A 247 3.28 -7.23 -15.34
N ALA A 248 3.07 -6.96 -16.62
CA ALA A 248 1.78 -7.19 -17.27
C ALA A 248 1.38 -8.68 -17.30
N ALA A 249 2.36 -9.60 -17.45
CA ALA A 249 2.10 -11.04 -17.54
C ALA A 249 3.27 -11.86 -16.93
N PRO A 250 3.55 -11.78 -15.62
CA PRO A 250 4.76 -12.33 -15.01
C PRO A 250 4.88 -13.87 -15.15
N ASN A 251 3.74 -14.57 -15.19
CA ASN A 251 3.71 -16.03 -15.36
C ASN A 251 3.88 -16.50 -16.81
N LYS A 252 3.81 -15.59 -17.78
CA LYS A 252 3.96 -15.91 -19.22
C LYS A 252 5.21 -15.26 -19.82
N TRP A 253 5.85 -14.36 -19.10
CA TRP A 253 6.99 -13.64 -19.59
C TRP A 253 8.20 -14.57 -19.81
N LYS A 254 8.83 -14.41 -20.97
CA LYS A 254 10.05 -15.09 -21.35
C LYS A 254 11.11 -14.04 -21.62
N PRO A 255 12.31 -14.11 -20.99
CA PRO A 255 13.42 -13.21 -21.24
C PRO A 255 14.00 -13.40 -22.64
#